data_189914da1b324bc748fb0f117b3e5f8c
#
_entry.id   189914da1b324bc748fb0f117b3e5f8c
#
_cell.length_a   1.000
_cell.length_b   1.000
_cell.length_c   1.000
_cell.angle_alpha   90.00
_cell.angle_beta   90.00
_cell.angle_gamma   90.00
#
_symmetry.space_group_name_H-M   'P 1'
#
loop_
_entity.id
_entity.type
_entity.pdbx_description
1 polymer ?
#
loop_
_entity_poly.entity_id
_entity_poly.type
_entity_poly.pdbx_seq_one_letter_code
_entity_poly.pdbx_strand_id
1 'polypeptide(L)'
;MHILISVVIIVSVMAFFFYASYSIRACIYMRVFCRKKTEEKIIAITFDDGPDPIQTPKVLKVLREKHIPACFFCIGNKIKGNEELLRQIIKEGHHIGNHSFSHSGYFPLYTFKRMCHDLITCQQELEKVTGQPVQWFRPPFGVTNPTLAQAVRRLGYFPCLLYTSPSPRDRTR
;
A
#
# COMPACT_ATOMS: atom_id res chain seq x y z
N MET A 1 -32.64 31.11 3.33
CA MET A 1 -31.83 30.98 2.09
C MET A 1 -30.32 30.80 2.39
N HIS A 2 -29.68 31.68 3.17
CA HIS A 2 -28.24 31.60 3.50
C HIS A 2 -27.84 30.31 4.21
N ILE A 3 -28.62 29.83 5.18
CA ILE A 3 -28.33 28.58 5.91
C ILE A 3 -28.30 27.37 4.95
N LEU A 4 -29.28 27.28 4.04
CA LEU A 4 -29.35 26.20 3.07
C LEU A 4 -28.11 26.20 2.13
N ILE A 5 -27.73 27.38 1.66
CA ILE A 5 -26.55 27.56 0.81
C ILE A 5 -25.29 27.14 1.56
N SER A 6 -25.14 27.55 2.83
CA SER A 6 -23.99 27.15 3.66
C SER A 6 -23.92 25.63 3.87
N VAL A 7 -25.06 24.99 4.14
CA VAL A 7 -25.11 23.51 4.30
C VAL A 7 -24.73 22.81 3.00
N VAL A 8 -25.23 23.26 1.85
CA VAL A 8 -24.87 22.67 0.54
C VAL A 8 -23.37 22.80 0.27
N ILE A 9 -22.77 23.97 0.56
CA ILE A 9 -21.34 24.17 0.39
C ILE A 9 -20.54 23.21 1.29
N ILE A 10 -20.89 23.10 2.57
CA ILE A 10 -20.20 22.22 3.52
C ILE A 10 -20.28 20.77 3.05
N VAL A 11 -21.46 20.29 2.68
CA VAL A 11 -21.66 18.91 2.18
C VAL A 11 -20.84 18.66 0.91
N SER A 12 -20.83 19.61 -0.03
CA SER A 12 -20.04 19.49 -1.26
C SER A 12 -18.55 19.42 -1.00
N VAL A 13 -18.03 20.23 -0.09
CA VAL A 13 -16.63 20.23 0.33
C VAL A 13 -16.28 18.90 1.00
N MET A 14 -17.11 18.39 1.90
CA MET A 14 -16.90 17.09 2.54
C MET A 14 -16.90 15.94 1.50
N ALA A 15 -17.86 15.94 0.58
CA ALA A 15 -17.94 14.96 -0.50
C ALA A 15 -16.70 15.02 -1.41
N PHE A 16 -16.19 16.20 -1.71
CA PHE A 16 -14.95 16.37 -2.47
C PHE A 16 -13.75 15.78 -1.74
N PHE A 17 -13.55 16.06 -0.45
CA PHE A 17 -12.44 15.49 0.31
C PHE A 17 -12.56 13.97 0.46
N PHE A 18 -13.77 13.46 0.66
CA PHE A 18 -14.03 12.02 0.65
C PHE A 18 -13.62 11.40 -0.69
N TYR A 19 -14.12 11.94 -1.79
CA TYR A 19 -13.75 11.50 -3.14
C TYR A 19 -12.24 11.56 -3.36
N ALA A 20 -11.59 12.66 -2.98
CA ALA A 20 -10.15 12.85 -3.12
C ALA A 20 -9.32 11.80 -2.37
N SER A 21 -9.82 11.34 -1.21
CA SER A 21 -9.13 10.37 -0.36
C SER A 21 -9.29 8.92 -0.83
N TYR A 22 -10.42 8.57 -1.42
CA TYR A 22 -10.74 7.19 -1.82
C TYR A 22 -10.61 6.94 -3.34
N SER A 23 -10.56 7.98 -4.16
CA SER A 23 -10.44 7.82 -5.60
C SER A 23 -9.00 7.62 -6.04
N ILE A 24 -8.62 6.38 -6.30
CA ILE A 24 -7.29 5.99 -6.82
C ILE A 24 -6.99 6.69 -8.15
N ARG A 25 -8.01 6.87 -8.99
CA ARG A 25 -7.86 7.45 -10.33
C ARG A 25 -7.60 8.96 -10.31
N ALA A 26 -8.10 9.64 -9.29
CA ALA A 26 -8.03 11.09 -9.20
C ALA A 26 -6.62 11.60 -8.94
N CYS A 27 -5.74 10.83 -8.29
CA CYS A 27 -4.35 11.19 -7.96
C CYS A 27 -4.23 12.61 -7.38
N ILE A 28 -5.24 13.06 -6.59
CA ILE A 28 -5.36 14.45 -6.15
C ILE A 28 -4.21 14.86 -5.23
N TYR A 29 -3.88 14.01 -4.26
CA TYR A 29 -2.85 14.35 -3.27
C TYR A 29 -1.45 13.95 -3.68
N MET A 30 -1.31 12.86 -4.45
CA MET A 30 0.00 12.35 -4.90
C MET A 30 -0.14 11.52 -6.18
N ARG A 31 0.93 11.50 -6.99
CA ARG A 31 1.03 10.58 -8.12
C ARG A 31 1.23 9.17 -7.60
N VAL A 32 0.47 8.21 -8.13
CA VAL A 32 0.54 6.81 -7.75
C VAL A 32 0.76 5.92 -8.98
N PHE A 33 1.50 4.84 -8.77
CA PHE A 33 1.64 3.79 -9.78
C PHE A 33 0.47 2.83 -9.63
N CYS A 34 -0.51 2.92 -10.53
CA CYS A 34 -1.67 2.01 -10.56
C CYS A 34 -1.87 1.36 -11.93
N ARG A 35 -1.21 1.91 -12.96
CA ARG A 35 -1.24 1.38 -14.34
C ARG A 35 -0.04 1.87 -15.14
N LYS A 36 0.36 1.11 -16.13
CA LYS A 36 1.31 1.51 -17.18
C LYS A 36 0.60 1.48 -18.53
N LYS A 37 0.74 2.53 -19.33
CA LYS A 37 0.32 2.48 -20.74
C LYS A 37 1.32 1.61 -21.50
N THR A 38 0.84 0.54 -22.12
CA THR A 38 1.63 -0.39 -22.92
C THR A 38 0.73 -1.09 -23.92
N GLU A 39 1.27 -1.42 -25.08
CA GLU A 39 0.62 -2.28 -26.09
C GLU A 39 0.69 -3.76 -25.71
N GLU A 40 1.57 -4.11 -24.76
CA GLU A 40 1.75 -5.48 -24.30
C GLU A 40 0.67 -5.88 -23.29
N LYS A 41 0.22 -7.12 -23.34
CA LYS A 41 -0.73 -7.71 -22.39
C LYS A 41 -0.01 -8.13 -21.11
N ILE A 42 0.36 -7.14 -20.28
CA ILE A 42 1.11 -7.36 -19.03
C ILE A 42 0.21 -7.03 -17.84
N ILE A 43 0.31 -7.84 -16.79
CA ILE A 43 -0.29 -7.59 -15.48
C ILE A 43 0.79 -7.61 -14.41
N ALA A 44 0.65 -6.79 -13.36
CA ALA A 44 1.44 -6.86 -12.15
C ALA A 44 0.65 -7.59 -11.07
N ILE A 45 1.25 -8.62 -10.48
CA ILE A 45 0.65 -9.37 -9.38
C ILE A 45 1.21 -8.85 -8.07
N THR A 46 0.33 -8.50 -7.14
CA THR A 46 0.71 -7.99 -5.83
C THR A 46 -0.13 -8.63 -4.72
N PHE A 47 0.49 -8.78 -3.55
CA PHE A 47 -0.14 -9.30 -2.35
C PHE A 47 0.06 -8.32 -1.22
N ASP A 48 -1.00 -8.03 -0.48
CA ASP A 48 -0.99 -7.13 0.67
C ASP A 48 -1.11 -7.93 1.98
N ASP A 49 -0.92 -7.24 3.10
CA ASP A 49 -1.16 -7.74 4.46
C ASP A 49 -0.24 -8.89 4.92
N GLY A 50 0.77 -9.27 4.13
CA GLY A 50 1.81 -10.24 4.53
C GLY A 50 2.88 -9.65 5.48
N PRO A 51 3.85 -10.48 5.90
CA PRO A 51 3.92 -11.91 5.73
C PRO A 51 2.89 -12.68 6.56
N ASP A 52 2.39 -13.79 6.03
CA ASP A 52 1.51 -14.71 6.74
C ASP A 52 2.12 -16.12 6.72
N PRO A 53 2.35 -16.77 7.89
CA PRO A 53 3.07 -18.04 7.97
C PRO A 53 2.35 -19.21 7.31
N ILE A 54 1.06 -19.08 7.05
CA ILE A 54 0.24 -20.13 6.43
C ILE A 54 -0.01 -19.86 4.95
N GLN A 55 -0.37 -18.61 4.61
CA GLN A 55 -0.81 -18.27 3.25
C GLN A 55 0.36 -17.92 2.34
N THR A 56 1.37 -17.17 2.84
CA THR A 56 2.49 -16.75 2.00
C THR A 56 3.26 -17.93 1.40
N PRO A 57 3.56 -19.03 2.13
CA PRO A 57 4.19 -20.20 1.52
C PRO A 57 3.37 -20.85 0.41
N LYS A 58 2.05 -20.88 0.54
CA LYS A 58 1.16 -21.42 -0.50
C LYS A 58 1.18 -20.57 -1.76
N VAL A 59 1.19 -19.25 -1.58
CA VAL A 59 1.31 -18.30 -2.69
C VAL A 59 2.66 -18.46 -3.40
N LEU A 60 3.76 -18.50 -2.65
CA LEU A 60 5.10 -18.70 -3.20
C LEU A 60 5.22 -20.00 -3.98
N LYS A 61 4.61 -21.09 -3.50
CA LYS A 61 4.57 -22.36 -4.24
C LYS A 61 3.95 -22.19 -5.62
N VAL A 62 2.79 -21.54 -5.71
CA VAL A 62 2.09 -21.31 -6.99
C VAL A 62 2.89 -20.39 -7.91
N LEU A 63 3.46 -19.30 -7.38
CA LEU A 63 4.27 -18.37 -8.15
C LEU A 63 5.52 -19.05 -8.75
N ARG A 64 6.17 -19.91 -7.97
CA ARG A 64 7.32 -20.71 -8.41
C ARG A 64 6.95 -21.70 -9.50
N GLU A 65 5.85 -22.45 -9.34
CA GLU A 65 5.35 -23.39 -10.35
C GLU A 65 5.00 -22.70 -11.67
N LYS A 66 4.56 -21.45 -11.62
CA LYS A 66 4.16 -20.66 -12.79
C LYS A 66 5.25 -19.72 -13.30
N HIS A 67 6.40 -19.65 -12.64
CA HIS A 67 7.50 -18.72 -12.95
C HIS A 67 7.04 -17.24 -13.01
N ILE A 68 6.18 -16.83 -12.10
CA ILE A 68 5.57 -15.50 -12.08
C ILE A 68 6.21 -14.64 -10.97
N PRO A 69 6.85 -13.50 -11.31
CA PRO A 69 7.29 -12.54 -10.31
C PRO A 69 6.09 -11.79 -9.69
N ALA A 70 6.23 -11.41 -8.42
CA ALA A 70 5.19 -10.67 -7.71
C ALA A 70 5.81 -9.63 -6.76
N CYS A 71 4.98 -8.71 -6.25
CA CYS A 71 5.37 -7.79 -5.19
C CYS A 71 4.50 -8.02 -3.95
N PHE A 72 5.15 -8.13 -2.79
CA PHE A 72 4.50 -8.33 -1.50
C PHE A 72 4.60 -7.05 -0.68
N PHE A 73 3.48 -6.39 -0.41
CA PHE A 73 3.40 -5.26 0.49
C PHE A 73 3.21 -5.76 1.92
N CYS A 74 4.28 -5.68 2.71
CA CYS A 74 4.37 -6.32 4.01
C CYS A 74 4.11 -5.34 5.15
N ILE A 75 3.40 -5.81 6.16
CA ILE A 75 3.10 -5.09 7.40
C ILE A 75 4.25 -5.30 8.39
N GLY A 76 4.79 -4.20 8.91
CA GLY A 76 5.99 -4.23 9.75
C GLY A 76 5.84 -5.06 11.02
N ASN A 77 4.71 -4.96 11.73
CA ASN A 77 4.47 -5.72 12.96
C ASN A 77 4.31 -7.25 12.75
N LYS A 78 4.19 -7.71 11.50
CA LYS A 78 4.15 -9.13 11.13
C LYS A 78 5.51 -9.71 10.76
N ILE A 79 6.56 -8.89 10.72
CA ILE A 79 7.91 -9.34 10.33
C ILE A 79 8.51 -10.27 11.37
N LYS A 80 8.38 -9.89 12.65
CA LYS A 80 8.93 -10.66 13.77
C LYS A 80 8.36 -12.08 13.80
N GLY A 81 9.25 -13.06 13.70
CA GLY A 81 8.90 -14.49 13.62
C GLY A 81 8.62 -14.99 12.20
N ASN A 82 8.69 -14.11 11.20
CA ASN A 82 8.50 -14.45 9.78
C ASN A 82 9.69 -13.99 8.90
N GLU A 83 10.86 -13.75 9.52
CA GLU A 83 12.05 -13.21 8.82
C GLU A 83 12.51 -14.13 7.70
N GLU A 84 12.48 -15.45 7.94
CA GLU A 84 12.91 -16.43 6.93
C GLU A 84 11.98 -16.42 5.71
N LEU A 85 10.69 -16.19 5.95
CA LEU A 85 9.70 -16.08 4.88
C LEU A 85 9.95 -14.85 3.98
N LEU A 86 10.36 -13.73 4.57
CA LEU A 86 10.76 -12.53 3.81
C LEU A 86 12.02 -12.79 2.98
N ARG A 87 13.03 -13.47 3.57
CA ARG A 87 14.23 -13.87 2.81
C ARG A 87 13.89 -14.81 1.65
N GLN A 88 12.94 -15.73 1.87
CA GLN A 88 12.46 -16.61 0.81
C GLN A 88 11.78 -15.85 -0.33
N ILE A 89 10.93 -14.86 -0.02
CA ILE A 89 10.31 -13.98 -1.03
C ILE A 89 11.37 -13.36 -1.93
N ILE A 90 12.43 -12.77 -1.35
CA ILE A 90 13.51 -12.15 -2.11
C ILE A 90 14.32 -13.19 -2.89
N LYS A 91 14.67 -14.33 -2.26
CA LYS A 91 15.43 -15.41 -2.90
C LYS A 91 14.73 -15.99 -4.13
N GLU A 92 13.40 -16.00 -4.13
CA GLU A 92 12.59 -16.46 -5.25
C GLU A 92 12.35 -15.39 -6.34
N GLY A 93 13.02 -14.22 -6.23
CA GLY A 93 12.97 -13.18 -7.26
C GLY A 93 11.74 -12.26 -7.17
N HIS A 94 11.04 -12.26 -6.05
CA HIS A 94 9.91 -11.36 -5.82
C HIS A 94 10.37 -10.04 -5.19
N HIS A 95 9.51 -9.03 -5.24
CA HIS A 95 9.74 -7.72 -4.64
C HIS A 95 9.00 -7.58 -3.32
N ILE A 96 9.57 -6.76 -2.42
CA ILE A 96 8.92 -6.38 -1.16
C ILE A 96 8.66 -4.88 -1.17
N GLY A 97 7.49 -4.49 -0.67
CA GLY A 97 7.08 -3.12 -0.43
C GLY A 97 6.61 -2.91 1.01
N ASN A 98 6.60 -1.66 1.44
CA ASN A 98 6.14 -1.22 2.74
C ASN A 98 4.61 -1.07 2.74
N HIS A 99 3.93 -1.70 3.72
CA HIS A 99 2.48 -1.59 3.93
C HIS A 99 2.14 -1.01 5.31
N SER A 100 2.94 -0.04 5.78
CA SER A 100 2.99 0.52 7.13
C SER A 100 3.47 -0.48 8.19
N PHE A 101 3.91 0.03 9.33
CA PHE A 101 4.31 -0.84 10.44
C PHE A 101 3.10 -1.37 11.19
N SER A 102 2.18 -0.49 11.55
CA SER A 102 1.05 -0.81 12.43
C SER A 102 -0.17 -1.37 11.70
N HIS A 103 -0.36 -1.02 10.43
CA HIS A 103 -1.60 -1.25 9.66
C HIS A 103 -2.87 -0.90 10.45
N SER A 104 -2.80 0.18 11.24
CA SER A 104 -3.89 0.63 12.10
C SER A 104 -5.03 1.24 11.28
N GLY A 105 -6.29 0.97 11.65
CA GLY A 105 -7.46 1.66 11.08
C GLY A 105 -7.41 3.18 11.24
N TYR A 106 -6.61 3.68 12.21
CA TYR A 106 -6.37 5.11 12.41
C TYR A 106 -5.20 5.65 11.59
N PHE A 107 -4.50 4.83 10.79
CA PHE A 107 -3.34 5.26 10.00
C PHE A 107 -3.63 6.51 9.15
N PRO A 108 -4.77 6.63 8.44
CA PRO A 108 -5.07 7.85 7.67
C PRO A 108 -5.20 9.13 8.51
N LEU A 109 -5.42 9.00 9.81
CA LEU A 109 -5.59 10.12 10.75
C LEU A 109 -4.30 10.45 11.53
N TYR A 110 -3.18 9.77 11.23
CA TYR A 110 -1.92 10.06 11.88
C TYR A 110 -1.42 11.46 11.55
N THR A 111 -0.82 12.11 12.55
CA THR A 111 -0.03 13.31 12.32
C THR A 111 1.16 12.99 11.41
N PHE A 112 1.71 13.99 10.73
CA PHE A 112 2.86 13.81 9.85
C PHE A 112 4.04 13.10 10.54
N LYS A 113 4.39 13.52 11.77
CA LYS A 113 5.49 12.92 12.54
C LYS A 113 5.23 11.44 12.85
N ARG A 114 4.01 11.10 13.28
CA ARG A 114 3.62 9.71 13.57
C ARG A 114 3.60 8.84 12.32
N MET A 115 3.10 9.39 11.23
CA MET A 115 3.05 8.69 9.93
C MET A 115 4.46 8.39 9.41
N CYS A 116 5.37 9.38 9.43
CA CYS A 116 6.76 9.15 9.05
C CYS A 116 7.43 8.11 9.94
N HIS A 117 7.21 8.16 11.26
CA HIS A 117 7.77 7.17 12.19
C HIS A 117 7.29 5.76 11.88
N ASP A 118 5.98 5.56 11.67
CA ASP A 118 5.39 4.26 11.32
C ASP A 118 6.01 3.70 10.03
N LEU A 119 6.10 4.53 8.99
CA LEU A 119 6.67 4.13 7.70
C LEU A 119 8.18 3.82 7.78
N ILE A 120 8.95 4.63 8.49
CA ILE A 120 10.39 4.43 8.67
C ILE A 120 10.65 3.14 9.47
N THR A 121 9.90 2.90 10.54
CA THR A 121 10.04 1.68 11.34
C THR A 121 9.78 0.44 10.50
N CYS A 122 8.72 0.44 9.68
CA CYS A 122 8.46 -0.67 8.77
C CYS A 122 9.60 -0.88 7.77
N GLN A 123 10.09 0.20 7.15
CA GLN A 123 11.19 0.15 6.20
C GLN A 123 12.44 -0.45 6.84
N GLN A 124 12.84 0.04 8.00
CA GLN A 124 14.04 -0.43 8.71
C GLN A 124 13.96 -1.93 9.04
N GLU A 125 12.82 -2.42 9.51
CA GLU A 125 12.64 -3.84 9.79
C GLU A 125 12.68 -4.69 8.51
N LEU A 126 12.07 -4.23 7.42
CA LEU A 126 12.14 -4.92 6.13
C LEU A 126 13.56 -4.95 5.58
N GLU A 127 14.26 -3.81 5.55
CA GLU A 127 15.63 -3.70 5.03
C GLU A 127 16.63 -4.51 5.86
N LYS A 128 16.46 -4.54 7.18
CA LYS A 128 17.29 -5.35 8.09
C LYS A 128 17.19 -6.84 7.77
N VAL A 129 16.01 -7.33 7.42
CA VAL A 129 15.78 -8.75 7.12
C VAL A 129 16.18 -9.10 5.69
N THR A 130 15.89 -8.24 4.73
CA THR A 130 16.07 -8.51 3.30
C THR A 130 17.44 -8.11 2.76
N GLY A 131 18.14 -7.21 3.44
CA GLY A 131 19.38 -6.60 2.97
C GLY A 131 19.22 -5.70 1.74
N GLN A 132 18.00 -5.34 1.37
CA GLN A 132 17.69 -4.57 0.16
C GLN A 132 16.89 -3.32 0.49
N PRO A 133 17.07 -2.19 -0.25
CA PRO A 133 16.29 -0.98 -0.04
C PRO A 133 14.83 -1.21 -0.41
N VAL A 134 13.93 -0.72 0.45
CA VAL A 134 12.46 -0.83 0.25
C VAL A 134 11.92 0.54 -0.14
N GLN A 135 11.63 0.70 -1.43
CA GLN A 135 11.13 1.96 -1.99
C GLN A 135 9.65 1.92 -2.38
N TRP A 136 9.10 0.72 -2.62
CA TRP A 136 7.68 0.57 -2.93
C TRP A 136 6.84 0.70 -1.66
N PHE A 137 5.78 1.46 -1.76
CA PHE A 137 4.84 1.68 -0.66
C PHE A 137 3.40 1.53 -1.15
N ARG A 138 2.57 0.91 -0.34
CA ARG A 138 1.11 0.88 -0.55
C ARG A 138 0.42 1.35 0.72
N PRO A 139 -0.44 2.38 0.64
CA PRO A 139 -1.16 2.85 1.81
C PRO A 139 -2.18 1.82 2.30
N PRO A 140 -2.29 1.59 3.61
CA PRO A 140 -3.37 0.82 4.20
C PRO A 140 -4.73 1.29 3.69
N PHE A 141 -5.63 0.35 3.42
CA PHE A 141 -7.00 0.60 2.95
C PHE A 141 -7.11 1.35 1.62
N GLY A 142 -6.01 1.60 0.91
CA GLY A 142 -5.98 2.41 -0.29
C GLY A 142 -6.30 3.90 -0.08
N VAL A 143 -6.38 4.35 1.17
CA VAL A 143 -6.73 5.74 1.52
C VAL A 143 -5.54 6.67 1.36
N THR A 144 -5.75 7.79 0.69
CA THR A 144 -4.75 8.84 0.50
C THR A 144 -5.22 10.16 1.13
N ASN A 145 -4.27 10.98 1.59
CA ASN A 145 -4.55 12.31 2.12
C ASN A 145 -3.31 13.22 2.01
N PRO A 146 -3.43 14.54 2.26
CA PRO A 146 -2.29 15.46 2.16
C PRO A 146 -1.12 15.11 3.07
N THR A 147 -1.38 14.63 4.29
CA THR A 147 -0.35 14.24 5.26
C THR A 147 0.46 13.04 4.76
N LEU A 148 -0.23 12.02 4.23
CA LEU A 148 0.42 10.87 3.62
C LEU A 148 1.25 11.26 2.38
N ALA A 149 0.69 12.12 1.53
CA ALA A 149 1.40 12.61 0.35
C ALA A 149 2.70 13.34 0.71
N GLN A 150 2.69 14.12 1.80
CA GLN A 150 3.88 14.78 2.32
C GLN A 150 4.90 13.76 2.87
N ALA A 151 4.45 12.77 3.64
CA ALA A 151 5.30 11.73 4.19
C ALA A 151 5.97 10.88 3.11
N VAL A 152 5.20 10.42 2.12
CA VAL A 152 5.67 9.63 0.98
C VAL A 152 6.74 10.40 0.19
N ARG A 153 6.52 11.68 -0.11
CA ARG A 153 7.51 12.54 -0.78
C ARG A 153 8.77 12.73 0.06
N ARG A 154 8.61 12.97 1.36
CA ARG A 154 9.75 13.19 2.28
C ARG A 154 10.64 11.96 2.39
N LEU A 155 10.05 10.78 2.36
CA LEU A 155 10.74 9.50 2.52
C LEU A 155 11.19 8.87 1.19
N GLY A 156 10.82 9.46 0.06
CA GLY A 156 11.24 9.00 -1.25
C GLY A 156 10.56 7.71 -1.73
N TYR A 157 9.36 7.39 -1.23
CA TYR A 157 8.64 6.21 -1.65
C TYR A 157 7.99 6.35 -3.03
N PHE A 158 7.89 5.23 -3.72
CA PHE A 158 7.06 5.05 -4.92
C PHE A 158 5.70 4.46 -4.51
N PRO A 159 4.64 5.26 -4.41
CA PRO A 159 3.33 4.76 -4.00
C PRO A 159 2.68 3.95 -5.12
N CYS A 160 2.31 2.71 -4.80
CA CYS A 160 1.64 1.78 -5.69
C CYS A 160 0.23 1.48 -5.17
N LEU A 161 -0.81 1.72 -5.98
CA LEU A 161 -2.20 1.44 -5.65
C LEU A 161 -2.80 0.43 -6.61
N LEU A 162 -3.79 -0.32 -6.14
CA LEU A 162 -4.53 -1.26 -6.98
C LEU A 162 -5.48 -0.49 -7.90
N TYR A 163 -5.37 -0.73 -9.20
CA TYR A 163 -6.33 -0.20 -10.17
C TYR A 163 -7.59 -1.06 -10.26
N THR A 164 -7.40 -2.38 -10.16
CA THR A 164 -8.47 -3.37 -10.13
C THR A 164 -8.11 -4.43 -9.10
N SER A 165 -9.09 -4.88 -8.32
CA SER A 165 -8.95 -6.09 -7.51
C SER A 165 -9.70 -7.23 -8.20
N PRO A 166 -9.01 -8.30 -8.60
CA PRO A 166 -9.65 -9.49 -9.15
C PRO A 166 -10.26 -10.38 -8.06
N SER A 167 -9.97 -10.10 -6.78
CA SER A 167 -10.44 -10.95 -5.69
C SER A 167 -11.94 -10.72 -5.40
N PRO A 168 -12.77 -11.78 -5.40
CA PRO A 168 -14.17 -11.68 -5.00
C PRO A 168 -14.35 -11.16 -3.56
N ARG A 169 -13.37 -11.39 -2.67
CA ARG A 169 -13.39 -10.93 -1.27
C ARG A 169 -13.26 -9.42 -1.13
N ASP A 170 -12.61 -8.75 -2.08
CA ASP A 170 -12.45 -7.30 -2.05
C ASP A 170 -13.72 -6.55 -2.46
N ARG A 171 -14.70 -7.25 -3.04
CA ARG A 171 -16.01 -6.67 -3.40
C ARG A 171 -16.99 -6.60 -2.24
N THR A 172 -16.66 -7.24 -1.11
CA THR A 172 -17.53 -7.37 0.07
C THR A 172 -17.03 -6.59 1.29
N ARG A 173 -16.01 -5.76 1.11
CA ARG A 173 -15.48 -4.86 2.17
C ARG A 173 -15.86 -3.41 1.91
#